data_cabe241bed202350872a98fcb179444a
#
_entry.id   cabe241bed202350872a98fcb179444a
#
_cell.length_a   1.000
_cell.length_b   1.000
_cell.length_c   1.000
_cell.angle_alpha   90.00
_cell.angle_beta   90.00
_cell.angle_gamma   90.00
#
_symmetry.space_group_name_H-M   'P 1'
#
loop_
_entity.id
_entity.type
_entity.pdbx_description
1 polymer ?
#
loop_
_entity_poly.entity_id
_entity_poly.type
_entity_poly.pdbx_seq_one_letter_code
_entity_poly.pdbx_strand_id
1 'polypeptide(L)'
;MDRLTLFFLHPVSLYQGAAFPFALLFNYLCILDSFPTHARYLFLLAGGGALALAAMGSFAVLVLIPALWTAVLISWRGPRDVHRWAFISQMSWQTLCHLGLHYTEYYLRERPSTRFCITLSSLMLLTQRVTSLSLDIREGKVKAASRGIGERSSLSEHLCEALPYISYLLFFPALLGGPLCSFQKFQARVQGSGTLSPRRALWALSQRGLQILGLECLKVVLGKVVRAGAGLADCQQLECIRVMWSTAVFFKLTYYSCWILDDALLHAAGFGPGFGHSPSEEGYLPDADIWTLETTHRISLFTRKWNQSTARWLRRLVFQHGGTWPLLQTFAFSAWWHGLHPGQVFGFLCWALMVEADYLIHTSAGLFIRSWPMHLLYRALTWAHTQLIIAYIMLAVEARSLSSLWLLCNSCNSVFPLVYCILRFLLGKRKQTFN
;
A
#
# COMPACT_ATOMS: atom_id res chain seq x y z
N MET A 1 -7.54 22.17 -4.97
CA MET A 1 -6.15 21.68 -4.82
C MET A 1 -5.24 22.72 -5.42
N ASP A 2 -4.40 23.35 -4.59
CA ASP A 2 -3.51 24.40 -5.08
C ASP A 2 -2.57 23.81 -6.16
N ARG A 3 -2.56 24.47 -7.31
CA ARG A 3 -1.82 24.05 -8.51
C ARG A 3 -0.29 23.94 -8.30
N LEU A 4 0.23 24.45 -7.19
CA LEU A 4 1.66 24.42 -6.81
C LEU A 4 2.09 23.11 -6.11
N THR A 5 1.19 22.41 -5.41
CA THR A 5 1.52 21.17 -4.69
C THR A 5 1.76 19.96 -5.60
N LEU A 6 1.36 20.05 -6.88
CA LEU A 6 1.60 19.01 -7.87
C LEU A 6 3.08 18.88 -8.32
N PHE A 7 3.92 19.88 -8.02
CA PHE A 7 5.30 19.97 -8.54
C PHE A 7 6.40 19.66 -7.53
N PHE A 8 6.08 19.65 -6.25
CA PHE A 8 7.07 19.30 -5.24
C PHE A 8 6.99 17.82 -4.92
N LEU A 9 8.15 17.22 -4.62
CA LEU A 9 8.20 15.89 -4.03
C LEU A 9 7.12 15.78 -2.95
N HIS A 10 6.38 14.67 -2.97
CA HIS A 10 5.38 14.41 -1.95
C HIS A 10 6.00 14.67 -0.57
N PRO A 11 5.34 15.38 0.37
CA PRO A 11 5.95 15.72 1.66
C PRO A 11 6.60 14.52 2.38
N VAL A 12 6.02 13.34 2.23
CA VAL A 12 6.57 12.07 2.74
C VAL A 12 7.95 11.77 2.15
N SER A 13 8.17 12.01 0.87
CA SER A 13 9.43 11.71 0.19
C SER A 13 10.62 12.50 0.74
N LEU A 14 10.38 13.70 1.26
CA LEU A 14 11.43 14.50 1.91
C LEU A 14 11.90 13.83 3.21
N TYR A 15 10.96 13.35 4.03
CA TYR A 15 11.30 12.66 5.28
C TYR A 15 11.94 11.29 5.00
N GLN A 16 11.50 10.58 3.98
CA GLN A 16 12.13 9.33 3.52
C GLN A 16 13.55 9.59 3.03
N GLY A 17 13.77 10.65 2.25
CA GLY A 17 15.10 11.11 1.82
C GLY A 17 16.03 11.36 3.01
N ALA A 18 15.54 12.06 4.04
CA ALA A 18 16.29 12.32 5.28
C ALA A 18 16.60 11.04 6.08
N ALA A 19 15.88 9.95 5.88
CA ALA A 19 16.12 8.67 6.55
C ALA A 19 17.26 7.85 5.91
N PHE A 20 17.70 8.15 4.68
CA PHE A 20 18.78 7.41 4.00
C PHE A 20 20.11 7.37 4.77
N PRO A 21 20.65 8.48 5.32
CA PRO A 21 21.85 8.43 6.12
C PRO A 21 21.74 7.48 7.33
N PHE A 22 20.58 7.46 7.98
CA PHE A 22 20.31 6.54 9.09
C PHE A 22 20.26 5.08 8.63
N ALA A 23 19.66 4.82 7.47
CA ALA A 23 19.60 3.48 6.88
C ALA A 23 21.00 2.95 6.50
N LEU A 24 21.80 3.78 5.86
CA LEU A 24 23.18 3.44 5.51
C LEU A 24 24.05 3.22 6.75
N LEU A 25 23.91 4.08 7.77
CA LEU A 25 24.63 3.94 9.04
C LEU A 25 24.23 2.63 9.74
N PHE A 26 22.93 2.31 9.81
CA PHE A 26 22.47 1.05 10.36
C PHE A 26 23.09 -0.15 9.66
N ASN A 27 23.05 -0.15 8.33
CA ASN A 27 23.64 -1.24 7.53
C ASN A 27 25.15 -1.36 7.76
N TYR A 28 25.86 -0.24 7.79
CA TYR A 28 27.31 -0.20 8.07
C TYR A 28 27.63 -0.76 9.46
N LEU A 29 26.89 -0.34 10.49
CA LEU A 29 27.08 -0.83 11.87
C LEU A 29 26.80 -2.33 11.99
N CYS A 30 25.83 -2.86 11.22
CA CYS A 30 25.56 -4.29 11.16
C CYS A 30 26.70 -5.09 10.49
N ILE A 31 27.42 -4.48 9.52
CA ILE A 31 28.55 -5.11 8.83
C ILE A 31 29.77 -5.24 9.75
N LEU A 32 30.00 -4.27 10.61
CA LEU A 32 31.15 -4.26 11.52
C LEU A 32 31.12 -5.37 12.60
N ASP A 33 30.01 -6.10 12.73
CA ASP A 33 29.74 -7.19 13.70
C ASP A 33 30.02 -6.86 15.18
N SER A 34 30.47 -5.64 15.46
CA SER A 34 30.70 -5.10 16.80
C SER A 34 29.45 -4.51 17.45
N PHE A 35 28.32 -4.48 16.69
CA PHE A 35 27.08 -3.86 17.11
C PHE A 35 26.10 -4.93 17.63
N PRO A 36 25.90 -5.04 18.96
CA PRO A 36 25.13 -6.10 19.57
C PRO A 36 23.65 -6.02 19.16
N THR A 37 22.99 -7.16 19.09
CA THR A 37 21.60 -7.30 18.58
C THR A 37 20.62 -6.35 19.28
N HIS A 38 20.72 -6.19 20.61
CA HIS A 38 19.86 -5.25 21.35
C HIS A 38 20.06 -3.79 20.91
N ALA A 39 21.30 -3.39 20.65
CA ALA A 39 21.60 -2.05 20.17
C ALA A 39 21.08 -1.84 18.73
N ARG A 40 21.06 -2.88 17.88
CA ARG A 40 20.44 -2.83 16.55
C ARG A 40 18.94 -2.57 16.65
N TYR A 41 18.21 -3.25 17.55
CA TYR A 41 16.80 -2.99 17.81
C TYR A 41 16.55 -1.56 18.33
N LEU A 42 17.36 -1.12 19.29
CA LEU A 42 17.27 0.24 19.84
C LEU A 42 17.54 1.31 18.78
N PHE A 43 18.50 1.10 17.91
CA PHE A 43 18.81 2.02 16.81
C PHE A 43 17.62 2.16 15.86
N LEU A 44 17.00 1.03 15.46
CA LEU A 44 15.82 1.03 14.60
C LEU A 44 14.61 1.70 15.27
N LEU A 45 14.42 1.47 16.55
CA LEU A 45 13.35 2.09 17.34
C LEU A 45 13.57 3.60 17.50
N ALA A 46 14.79 4.02 17.84
CA ALA A 46 15.13 5.44 17.96
C ALA A 46 14.98 6.19 16.63
N GLY A 47 15.46 5.57 15.53
CA GLY A 47 15.25 6.10 14.18
C GLY A 47 13.78 6.21 13.80
N GLY A 48 12.97 5.21 14.16
CA GLY A 48 11.52 5.22 13.95
C GLY A 48 10.82 6.32 14.76
N GLY A 49 11.15 6.47 16.04
CA GLY A 49 10.64 7.53 16.89
C GLY A 49 11.02 8.93 16.40
N ALA A 50 12.29 9.12 16.04
CA ALA A 50 12.78 10.39 15.51
C ALA A 50 12.09 10.76 14.18
N LEU A 51 11.94 9.81 13.26
CA LEU A 51 11.24 10.02 12.00
C LEU A 51 9.75 10.31 12.21
N ALA A 52 9.08 9.59 13.14
CA ALA A 52 7.70 9.85 13.49
C ALA A 52 7.51 11.28 14.01
N LEU A 53 8.35 11.71 14.95
CA LEU A 53 8.29 13.07 15.53
C LEU A 53 8.59 14.15 14.46
N ALA A 54 9.57 13.94 13.61
CA ALA A 54 9.92 14.89 12.55
C ALA A 54 8.77 15.04 11.53
N ALA A 55 8.20 13.91 11.04
CA ALA A 55 7.19 13.91 9.99
C ALA A 55 5.78 14.26 10.49
N MET A 56 5.43 13.83 11.71
CA MET A 56 4.06 13.92 12.25
C MET A 56 3.93 14.96 13.37
N GLY A 57 5.04 15.39 13.99
CA GLY A 57 5.02 16.27 15.14
C GLY A 57 4.26 15.66 16.33
N SER A 58 3.35 16.42 16.94
CA SER A 58 2.50 15.95 18.05
C SER A 58 1.57 14.79 17.68
N PHE A 59 1.18 14.67 16.40
CA PHE A 59 0.34 13.57 15.92
C PHE A 59 1.07 12.21 15.91
N ALA A 60 2.39 12.17 16.11
CA ALA A 60 3.15 10.91 16.25
C ALA A 60 2.57 10.01 17.34
N VAL A 61 1.97 10.58 18.38
CA VAL A 61 1.31 9.87 19.49
C VAL A 61 0.24 8.90 18.98
N LEU A 62 -0.46 9.23 17.90
CA LEU A 62 -1.50 8.40 17.29
C LEU A 62 -0.96 7.11 16.65
N VAL A 63 0.34 7.07 16.35
CA VAL A 63 1.05 5.87 15.84
C VAL A 63 1.78 5.15 16.97
N LEU A 64 2.35 5.90 17.92
CA LEU A 64 3.12 5.33 19.04
C LEU A 64 2.22 4.56 20.02
N ILE A 65 1.05 5.11 20.38
CA ILE A 65 0.12 4.45 21.32
C ILE A 65 -0.29 3.06 20.82
N PRO A 66 -0.85 2.87 19.60
CA PRO A 66 -1.26 1.55 19.15
C PRO A 66 -0.08 0.60 18.91
N ALA A 67 1.12 1.10 18.57
CA ALA A 67 2.31 0.26 18.47
C ALA A 67 2.72 -0.31 19.85
N LEU A 68 2.76 0.53 20.89
CA LEU A 68 3.03 0.10 22.27
C LEU A 68 1.93 -0.83 22.80
N TRP A 69 0.66 -0.48 22.56
CA TRP A 69 -0.48 -1.32 22.94
C TRP A 69 -0.39 -2.72 22.32
N THR A 70 0.00 -2.81 21.05
CA THR A 70 0.19 -4.11 20.37
C THR A 70 1.28 -4.93 21.04
N ALA A 71 2.40 -4.33 21.44
CA ALA A 71 3.46 -5.04 22.15
C ALA A 71 2.96 -5.58 23.52
N VAL A 72 2.17 -4.80 24.24
CA VAL A 72 1.50 -5.23 25.49
C VAL A 72 0.55 -6.38 25.23
N LEU A 73 -0.28 -6.30 24.18
CA LEU A 73 -1.19 -7.38 23.80
C LEU A 73 -0.45 -8.69 23.48
N ILE A 74 0.67 -8.63 22.76
CA ILE A 74 1.48 -9.82 22.42
C ILE A 74 2.05 -10.46 23.69
N SER A 75 2.47 -9.65 24.67
CA SER A 75 3.01 -10.14 25.93
C SER A 75 1.93 -10.68 26.89
N TRP A 76 0.71 -10.17 26.79
CA TRP A 76 -0.36 -10.46 27.75
C TRP A 76 -1.35 -11.52 27.27
N ARG A 77 -1.63 -11.59 25.96
CA ARG A 77 -2.61 -12.52 25.39
C ARG A 77 -1.95 -13.77 24.82
N GLY A 78 -2.65 -14.90 24.94
CA GLY A 78 -2.19 -16.15 24.32
C GLY A 78 -2.16 -16.07 22.78
N PRO A 79 -1.33 -16.89 22.12
CA PRO A 79 -1.18 -16.89 20.65
C PRO A 79 -2.48 -17.09 19.88
N ARG A 80 -3.46 -17.77 20.48
CA ARG A 80 -4.75 -18.05 19.84
C ARG A 80 -5.64 -16.82 19.67
N ASP A 81 -5.59 -15.87 20.61
CA ASP A 81 -6.53 -14.74 20.67
C ASP A 81 -5.92 -13.41 20.31
N VAL A 82 -4.58 -13.29 20.33
CA VAL A 82 -3.87 -12.03 20.06
C VAL A 82 -4.30 -11.39 18.74
N HIS A 83 -4.52 -12.17 17.69
CA HIS A 83 -4.87 -11.66 16.36
C HIS A 83 -6.25 -10.97 16.35
N ARG A 84 -7.24 -11.48 17.10
CA ARG A 84 -8.58 -10.87 17.19
C ARG A 84 -8.51 -9.52 17.91
N TRP A 85 -7.85 -9.49 19.07
CA TRP A 85 -7.73 -8.27 19.85
C TRP A 85 -6.87 -7.22 19.16
N ALA A 86 -5.78 -7.63 18.53
CA ALA A 86 -4.93 -6.74 17.74
C ALA A 86 -5.72 -6.13 16.57
N PHE A 87 -6.49 -6.94 15.84
CA PHE A 87 -7.34 -6.45 14.75
C PHE A 87 -8.40 -5.48 15.23
N ILE A 88 -9.19 -5.85 16.26
CA ILE A 88 -10.28 -5.02 16.77
C ILE A 88 -9.73 -3.69 17.31
N SER A 89 -8.71 -3.73 18.16
CA SER A 89 -8.15 -2.51 18.76
C SER A 89 -7.54 -1.58 17.69
N GLN A 90 -6.80 -2.14 16.73
CA GLN A 90 -6.13 -1.36 15.69
C GLN A 90 -7.13 -0.74 14.71
N MET A 91 -8.12 -1.51 14.24
CA MET A 91 -9.14 -0.99 13.32
C MET A 91 -10.06 0.02 14.01
N SER A 92 -10.42 -0.19 15.28
CA SER A 92 -11.19 0.80 16.04
C SER A 92 -10.42 2.11 16.19
N TRP A 93 -9.12 2.04 16.56
CA TRP A 93 -8.28 3.21 16.69
C TRP A 93 -8.13 3.97 15.36
N GLN A 94 -7.85 3.26 14.29
CA GLN A 94 -7.74 3.85 12.95
C GLN A 94 -9.07 4.49 12.52
N THR A 95 -10.21 3.83 12.77
CA THR A 95 -11.54 4.37 12.45
C THR A 95 -11.79 5.67 13.20
N LEU A 96 -11.47 5.73 14.51
CA LEU A 96 -11.59 6.96 15.30
C LEU A 96 -10.73 8.10 14.72
N CYS A 97 -9.50 7.81 14.30
CA CYS A 97 -8.62 8.80 13.68
C CYS A 97 -9.19 9.30 12.33
N HIS A 98 -9.78 8.40 11.51
CA HIS A 98 -10.45 8.81 10.26
C HIS A 98 -11.73 9.61 10.53
N LEU A 99 -12.49 9.28 11.57
CA LEU A 99 -13.64 10.11 11.98
C LEU A 99 -13.20 11.52 12.40
N GLY A 100 -12.05 11.65 13.06
CA GLY A 100 -11.43 12.94 13.33
C GLY A 100 -11.09 13.73 12.07
N LEU A 101 -10.60 13.05 11.01
CA LEU A 101 -10.39 13.66 9.70
C LEU A 101 -11.71 14.13 9.08
N HIS A 102 -12.74 13.29 9.08
CA HIS A 102 -14.07 13.65 8.56
C HIS A 102 -14.67 14.83 9.33
N TYR A 103 -14.52 14.84 10.66
CA TYR A 103 -14.99 15.96 11.46
C TYR A 103 -14.30 17.28 11.05
N THR A 104 -12.99 17.27 10.84
CA THR A 104 -12.25 18.45 10.39
C THR A 104 -12.68 18.90 8.98
N GLU A 105 -12.79 17.96 8.02
CA GLU A 105 -13.08 18.28 6.62
C GLU A 105 -14.55 18.69 6.39
N TYR A 106 -15.52 17.98 6.99
CA TYR A 106 -16.95 18.17 6.68
C TYR A 106 -17.66 19.07 7.68
N TYR A 107 -17.31 18.98 8.97
CA TYR A 107 -18.00 19.78 10.00
C TYR A 107 -17.30 21.12 10.23
N LEU A 108 -15.98 21.11 10.52
CA LEU A 108 -15.22 22.34 10.68
C LEU A 108 -14.94 23.05 9.35
N ARG A 109 -15.02 22.34 8.23
CA ARG A 109 -14.69 22.83 6.88
C ARG A 109 -13.25 23.37 6.77
N GLU A 110 -12.36 22.84 7.58
CA GLU A 110 -10.95 23.18 7.59
C GLU A 110 -10.13 22.19 6.75
N ARG A 111 -9.03 22.68 6.19
CA ARG A 111 -8.06 21.80 5.52
C ARG A 111 -7.25 21.04 6.58
N PRO A 112 -7.25 19.71 6.56
CA PRO A 112 -6.46 18.94 7.51
C PRO A 112 -4.97 19.23 7.33
N SER A 113 -4.22 19.25 8.43
CA SER A 113 -2.78 19.48 8.37
C SER A 113 -2.08 18.33 7.64
N THR A 114 -1.05 18.66 6.86
CA THR A 114 -0.23 17.66 6.15
C THR A 114 0.35 16.61 7.10
N ARG A 115 0.76 17.03 8.32
CA ARG A 115 1.28 16.13 9.35
C ARG A 115 0.24 15.11 9.81
N PHE A 116 -1.01 15.54 9.96
CA PHE A 116 -2.11 14.64 10.30
C PHE A 116 -2.40 13.62 9.18
N CYS A 117 -2.38 14.06 7.93
CA CYS A 117 -2.53 13.15 6.77
C CYS A 117 -1.38 12.12 6.70
N ILE A 118 -0.13 12.54 6.93
CA ILE A 118 1.03 11.63 7.01
C ILE A 118 0.82 10.61 8.15
N THR A 119 0.33 11.06 9.29
CA THR A 119 0.05 10.19 10.45
C THR A 119 -0.99 9.12 10.11
N LEU A 120 -2.09 9.49 9.44
CA LEU A 120 -3.11 8.53 9.00
C LEU A 120 -2.56 7.50 8.02
N SER A 121 -1.75 7.91 7.05
CA SER A 121 -1.08 6.99 6.12
C SER A 121 -0.17 6.02 6.86
N SER A 122 0.63 6.51 7.82
CA SER A 122 1.49 5.65 8.65
C SER A 122 0.69 4.72 9.56
N LEU A 123 -0.45 5.17 10.07
CA LEU A 123 -1.36 4.34 10.86
C LEU A 123 -1.95 3.19 10.03
N MET A 124 -2.28 3.44 8.77
CA MET A 124 -2.70 2.39 7.83
C MET A 124 -1.61 1.33 7.62
N LEU A 125 -0.35 1.75 7.45
CA LEU A 125 0.79 0.83 7.36
C LEU A 125 1.05 0.09 8.67
N LEU A 126 0.87 0.75 9.81
CA LEU A 126 0.95 0.10 11.12
C LEU A 126 -0.12 -0.99 11.26
N THR A 127 -1.34 -0.75 10.77
CA THR A 127 -2.43 -1.73 10.77
C THR A 127 -2.04 -3.00 10.00
N GLN A 128 -1.39 -2.86 8.85
CA GLN A 128 -0.87 -4.01 8.10
C GLN A 128 0.18 -4.80 8.90
N ARG A 129 1.11 -4.10 9.56
CA ARG A 129 2.17 -4.75 10.36
C ARG A 129 1.61 -5.44 11.61
N VAL A 130 0.73 -4.77 12.34
CA VAL A 130 0.08 -5.31 13.55
C VAL A 130 -0.71 -6.57 13.22
N THR A 131 -1.56 -6.50 12.20
CA THR A 131 -2.41 -7.65 11.83
C THR A 131 -1.59 -8.78 11.21
N SER A 132 -0.56 -8.49 10.41
CA SER A 132 0.33 -9.52 9.85
C SER A 132 1.12 -10.22 10.95
N LEU A 133 1.74 -9.48 11.88
CA LEU A 133 2.48 -10.02 13.01
C LEU A 133 1.58 -10.90 13.90
N SER A 134 0.40 -10.43 14.22
CA SER A 134 -0.54 -11.17 15.08
C SER A 134 -1.04 -12.47 14.42
N LEU A 135 -1.19 -12.48 13.08
CA LEU A 135 -1.49 -13.69 12.32
C LEU A 135 -0.28 -14.64 12.28
N ASP A 136 0.95 -14.13 12.14
CA ASP A 136 2.17 -14.94 12.18
C ASP A 136 2.36 -15.62 13.54
N ILE A 137 2.01 -14.94 14.63
CA ILE A 137 2.00 -15.51 15.99
C ILE A 137 0.93 -16.62 16.09
N ARG A 138 -0.29 -16.37 15.61
CA ARG A 138 -1.37 -17.37 15.60
C ARG A 138 -1.00 -18.62 14.83
N GLU A 139 -0.34 -18.48 13.68
CA GLU A 139 0.09 -19.58 12.81
C GLU A 139 1.35 -20.30 13.33
N GLY A 140 1.91 -19.86 14.47
CA GLY A 140 3.13 -20.45 15.05
C GLY A 140 4.41 -20.12 14.29
N LYS A 141 4.36 -19.21 13.30
CA LYS A 141 5.52 -18.75 12.55
C LYS A 141 6.45 -17.89 13.41
N VAL A 142 5.86 -17.16 14.36
CA VAL A 142 6.57 -16.31 15.32
C VAL A 142 6.23 -16.82 16.71
N LYS A 143 7.28 -17.10 17.51
CA LYS A 143 7.10 -17.48 18.92
C LYS A 143 6.59 -16.25 19.67
N ALA A 144 5.39 -16.32 20.26
CA ALA A 144 4.98 -15.35 21.27
C ALA A 144 5.86 -15.56 22.51
N ALA A 145 6.11 -14.50 23.25
CA ALA A 145 6.67 -14.62 24.59
C ALA A 145 5.68 -15.44 25.44
N SER A 146 5.90 -16.77 25.48
CA SER A 146 5.02 -17.72 26.15
C SER A 146 5.37 -17.74 27.62
N ARG A 147 4.55 -17.13 28.47
CA ARG A 147 4.71 -17.23 29.90
C ARG A 147 3.96 -18.39 30.50
N GLY A 148 4.70 -19.20 31.25
CA GLY A 148 4.12 -19.98 32.33
C GLY A 148 3.58 -19.01 33.38
N ILE A 149 2.30 -19.19 33.77
CA ILE A 149 1.67 -18.49 34.87
C ILE A 149 2.47 -18.85 36.14
N GLY A 150 3.36 -17.96 36.63
CA GLY A 150 4.10 -18.19 37.85
C GLY A 150 5.47 -17.55 38.02
N GLU A 151 6.13 -17.11 36.94
CA GLU A 151 7.47 -16.47 37.08
C GLU A 151 7.37 -14.95 37.31
N ARG A 152 7.90 -14.49 38.44
CA ARG A 152 8.17 -13.06 38.74
C ARG A 152 9.34 -12.61 37.88
N SER A 153 9.09 -12.24 36.63
CA SER A 153 10.12 -11.62 35.82
C SER A 153 10.21 -10.11 36.09
N SER A 154 11.42 -9.61 35.99
CA SER A 154 11.73 -8.18 36.14
C SER A 154 11.10 -7.36 35.00
N LEU A 155 10.78 -6.08 35.25
CA LEU A 155 10.32 -5.13 34.23
C LEU A 155 11.32 -5.03 33.06
N SER A 156 12.61 -5.14 33.34
CA SER A 156 13.66 -5.12 32.34
C SER A 156 13.59 -6.32 31.38
N GLU A 157 13.24 -7.51 31.87
CA GLU A 157 13.05 -8.70 31.04
C GLU A 157 11.85 -8.54 30.09
N HIS A 158 10.74 -7.95 30.61
CA HIS A 158 9.58 -7.65 29.78
C HIS A 158 9.89 -6.66 28.67
N LEU A 159 10.66 -5.62 28.96
CA LEU A 159 11.09 -4.64 27.98
C LEU A 159 12.02 -5.25 26.92
N CYS A 160 12.94 -6.12 27.32
CA CYS A 160 13.82 -6.83 26.41
C CYS A 160 13.06 -7.78 25.48
N GLU A 161 12.03 -8.47 25.97
CA GLU A 161 11.18 -9.34 25.16
C GLU A 161 10.27 -8.55 24.19
N ALA A 162 9.78 -7.39 24.59
CA ALA A 162 8.94 -6.53 23.76
C ALA A 162 9.72 -5.74 22.71
N LEU A 163 11.02 -5.51 22.93
CA LEU A 163 11.86 -4.66 22.09
C LEU A 163 11.86 -5.06 20.60
N PRO A 164 11.98 -6.34 20.19
CA PRO A 164 11.90 -6.74 18.80
C PRO A 164 10.58 -6.37 18.13
N TYR A 165 9.44 -6.53 18.86
CA TYR A 165 8.12 -6.23 18.33
C TYR A 165 7.92 -4.73 18.14
N ILE A 166 8.27 -3.92 19.13
CA ILE A 166 8.15 -2.46 19.06
C ILE A 166 9.05 -1.91 17.96
N SER A 167 10.30 -2.42 17.85
CA SER A 167 11.26 -2.03 16.82
C SER A 167 10.76 -2.38 15.41
N TYR A 168 10.06 -3.50 15.24
CA TYR A 168 9.40 -3.88 14.00
C TYR A 168 8.20 -2.98 13.66
N LEU A 169 7.35 -2.70 14.62
CA LEU A 169 6.16 -1.88 14.42
C LEU A 169 6.52 -0.44 14.06
N LEU A 170 7.59 0.10 14.65
CA LEU A 170 8.10 1.45 14.40
C LEU A 170 9.33 1.47 13.48
N PHE A 171 9.54 0.42 12.71
CA PHE A 171 10.66 0.28 11.77
C PHE A 171 10.72 1.44 10.78
N PHE A 172 11.71 2.33 10.93
CA PHE A 172 11.78 3.60 10.21
C PHE A 172 11.82 3.47 8.67
N PRO A 173 12.51 2.47 8.06
CA PRO A 173 12.53 2.34 6.61
C PRO A 173 11.16 2.03 5.99
N ALA A 174 10.22 1.54 6.79
CA ALA A 174 8.87 1.24 6.34
C ALA A 174 7.79 1.99 7.14
N LEU A 175 8.16 3.04 7.89
CA LEU A 175 7.22 3.78 8.73
C LEU A 175 6.25 4.64 7.91
N LEU A 176 6.75 5.31 6.89
CA LEU A 176 6.01 6.26 6.05
C LEU A 176 5.54 5.66 4.73
N GLY A 177 6.07 4.51 4.33
CA GLY A 177 5.78 3.82 3.08
C GLY A 177 6.51 2.48 3.01
N GLY A 178 6.38 1.80 1.87
CA GLY A 178 7.14 0.61 1.54
C GLY A 178 6.40 -0.72 1.69
N PRO A 179 6.97 -1.76 1.11
CA PRO A 179 6.37 -3.08 1.12
C PRO A 179 6.33 -3.67 2.52
N LEU A 180 5.28 -4.44 2.80
CA LEU A 180 5.13 -5.15 4.05
C LEU A 180 6.21 -6.23 4.18
N CYS A 181 7.21 -5.99 5.04
CA CYS A 181 8.20 -6.98 5.44
C CYS A 181 7.62 -7.89 6.54
N SER A 182 7.79 -9.21 6.45
CA SER A 182 7.40 -10.11 7.54
C SER A 182 8.31 -9.94 8.76
N PHE A 183 7.76 -10.19 9.96
CA PHE A 183 8.55 -10.11 11.19
C PHE A 183 9.74 -11.08 11.18
N GLN A 184 9.57 -12.27 10.61
CA GLN A 184 10.68 -13.26 10.51
C GLN A 184 11.84 -12.71 9.67
N LYS A 185 11.57 -12.08 8.52
CA LYS A 185 12.61 -11.47 7.68
C LYS A 185 13.29 -10.31 8.39
N PHE A 186 12.49 -9.47 9.06
CA PHE A 186 13.00 -8.39 9.88
C PHE A 186 13.92 -8.91 10.99
N GLN A 187 13.49 -9.91 11.75
CA GLN A 187 14.25 -10.50 12.83
C GLN A 187 15.53 -11.18 12.32
N ALA A 188 15.43 -11.96 11.25
CA ALA A 188 16.59 -12.61 10.62
C ALA A 188 17.65 -11.59 10.19
N ARG A 189 17.21 -10.43 9.66
CA ARG A 189 18.14 -9.35 9.29
C ARG A 189 18.79 -8.70 10.50
N VAL A 190 18.02 -8.39 11.55
CA VAL A 190 18.58 -7.72 12.73
C VAL A 190 19.52 -8.64 13.50
N GLN A 191 19.23 -9.94 13.55
CA GLN A 191 20.04 -10.94 14.25
C GLN A 191 21.19 -11.51 13.41
N GLY A 192 21.07 -11.47 12.08
CA GLY A 192 22.06 -12.02 11.18
C GLY A 192 23.24 -11.07 10.93
N SER A 193 24.40 -11.66 10.63
CA SER A 193 25.61 -10.97 10.20
C SER A 193 25.81 -10.96 8.68
N GLY A 194 24.80 -11.36 7.91
CA GLY A 194 24.87 -11.43 6.46
C GLY A 194 25.06 -10.06 5.81
N THR A 195 26.06 -9.92 4.96
CA THR A 195 26.43 -8.66 4.32
C THR A 195 26.10 -8.67 2.83
N LEU A 196 25.32 -7.70 2.38
CA LEU A 196 25.32 -7.34 0.95
C LEU A 196 26.69 -6.70 0.63
N SER A 197 27.37 -7.19 -0.41
CA SER A 197 28.57 -6.52 -0.91
C SER A 197 28.27 -5.03 -1.12
N PRO A 198 29.08 -4.10 -0.56
CA PRO A 198 28.84 -2.65 -0.69
C PRO A 198 28.69 -2.18 -2.14
N ARG A 199 29.42 -2.82 -3.07
CA ARG A 199 29.31 -2.54 -4.52
C ARG A 199 27.92 -2.89 -5.07
N ARG A 200 27.34 -4.02 -4.66
CA ARG A 200 25.98 -4.43 -5.11
C ARG A 200 24.91 -3.51 -4.53
N ALA A 201 25.06 -3.12 -3.26
CA ALA A 201 24.15 -2.17 -2.63
C ALA A 201 24.19 -0.80 -3.33
N LEU A 202 25.39 -0.27 -3.59
CA LEU A 202 25.57 1.01 -4.28
C LEU A 202 25.02 0.96 -5.71
N TRP A 203 25.27 -0.11 -6.45
CA TRP A 203 24.72 -0.31 -7.79
C TRP A 203 23.19 -0.34 -7.79
N ALA A 204 22.59 -1.10 -6.88
CA ALA A 204 21.15 -1.18 -6.73
C ALA A 204 20.53 0.18 -6.37
N LEU A 205 21.17 0.95 -5.49
CA LEU A 205 20.72 2.31 -5.12
C LEU A 205 20.85 3.28 -6.28
N SER A 206 21.94 3.22 -7.07
CA SER A 206 22.12 4.10 -8.23
C SER A 206 21.08 3.84 -9.32
N GLN A 207 20.75 2.56 -9.59
CA GLN A 207 19.69 2.20 -10.53
C GLN A 207 18.32 2.75 -10.09
N ARG A 208 17.98 2.62 -8.80
CA ARG A 208 16.72 3.16 -8.25
C ARG A 208 16.70 4.69 -8.29
N GLY A 209 17.82 5.33 -8.00
CA GLY A 209 17.97 6.79 -8.11
C GLY A 209 17.71 7.28 -9.54
N LEU A 210 18.25 6.61 -10.54
CA LEU A 210 18.00 6.93 -11.95
C LEU A 210 16.53 6.69 -12.34
N GLN A 211 15.91 5.61 -11.86
CA GLN A 211 14.49 5.35 -12.09
C GLN A 211 13.60 6.45 -11.50
N ILE A 212 13.87 6.86 -10.24
CA ILE A 212 13.12 7.95 -9.59
C ILE A 212 13.30 9.24 -10.39
N LEU A 213 14.53 9.58 -10.78
CA LEU A 213 14.80 10.79 -11.57
C LEU A 213 14.03 10.78 -12.90
N GLY A 214 14.03 9.65 -13.60
CA GLY A 214 13.27 9.49 -14.85
C GLY A 214 11.77 9.67 -14.66
N LEU A 215 11.19 9.08 -13.59
CA LEU A 215 9.77 9.24 -13.27
C LEU A 215 9.43 10.67 -12.87
N GLU A 216 10.27 11.35 -12.08
CA GLU A 216 10.05 12.74 -11.69
C GLU A 216 10.15 13.68 -12.91
N CYS A 217 11.10 13.48 -13.82
CA CYS A 217 11.15 14.20 -15.09
C CYS A 217 9.88 14.02 -15.91
N LEU A 218 9.40 12.78 -16.03
CA LEU A 218 8.15 12.47 -16.74
C LEU A 218 6.94 13.14 -16.06
N LYS A 219 6.87 13.14 -14.73
CA LYS A 219 5.83 13.87 -13.97
C LYS A 219 5.86 15.38 -14.25
N VAL A 220 7.03 15.99 -14.30
CA VAL A 220 7.16 17.42 -14.62
C VAL A 220 6.60 17.72 -16.01
N VAL A 221 6.93 16.90 -17.00
CA VAL A 221 6.43 17.06 -18.38
C VAL A 221 4.92 16.87 -18.43
N LEU A 222 4.42 15.77 -17.87
CA LEU A 222 3.00 15.45 -17.86
C LEU A 222 2.20 16.49 -17.06
N GLY A 223 2.74 16.95 -15.94
CA GLY A 223 2.11 17.98 -15.12
C GLY A 223 1.95 19.32 -15.84
N LYS A 224 2.80 19.67 -16.81
CA LYS A 224 2.60 20.81 -17.71
C LYS A 224 1.39 20.57 -18.63
N VAL A 225 1.27 19.37 -19.18
CA VAL A 225 0.16 18.99 -20.06
C VAL A 225 -1.19 18.98 -19.30
N VAL A 226 -1.20 18.40 -18.10
CA VAL A 226 -2.41 18.37 -17.25
C VAL A 226 -2.86 19.78 -16.86
N ARG A 227 -1.93 20.69 -16.60
CA ARG A 227 -2.27 22.10 -16.23
C ARG A 227 -2.71 22.95 -17.41
N ALA A 228 -2.16 22.71 -18.59
CA ALA A 228 -2.54 23.46 -19.80
C ALA A 228 -3.94 23.05 -20.33
N GLY A 229 -4.47 21.90 -19.89
CA GLY A 229 -5.79 21.42 -20.27
C GLY A 229 -6.92 21.98 -19.38
N ALA A 230 -8.15 21.86 -19.86
CA ALA A 230 -9.36 22.10 -19.09
C ALA A 230 -9.42 21.18 -17.86
N GLY A 231 -10.11 21.62 -16.79
CA GLY A 231 -10.43 20.76 -15.66
C GLY A 231 -11.53 19.74 -16.02
N LEU A 232 -11.75 18.74 -15.17
CA LEU A 232 -12.84 17.77 -15.36
C LEU A 232 -14.23 18.44 -15.36
N ALA A 233 -14.35 19.63 -14.76
CA ALA A 233 -15.58 20.43 -14.74
C ALA A 233 -15.88 21.12 -16.08
N ASP A 234 -14.83 21.44 -16.83
CA ASP A 234 -14.93 22.32 -18.00
C ASP A 234 -14.66 21.59 -19.32
N CYS A 235 -14.34 20.29 -19.25
CA CYS A 235 -14.00 19.49 -20.42
C CYS A 235 -15.24 19.03 -21.20
N GLN A 236 -15.08 18.85 -22.50
CA GLN A 236 -16.12 18.34 -23.38
C GLN A 236 -15.68 17.05 -24.08
N GLN A 237 -16.58 16.06 -24.13
CA GLN A 237 -16.41 14.80 -24.88
C GLN A 237 -15.01 14.15 -24.75
N LEU A 238 -14.26 14.06 -25.85
CA LEU A 238 -12.95 13.42 -25.91
C LEU A 238 -11.89 14.10 -25.03
N GLU A 239 -12.04 15.39 -24.77
CA GLU A 239 -11.16 16.10 -23.85
C GLU A 239 -11.29 15.57 -22.41
N CYS A 240 -12.49 15.19 -21.98
CA CYS A 240 -12.69 14.60 -20.66
C CYS A 240 -11.94 13.26 -20.50
N ILE A 241 -11.88 12.46 -21.57
CA ILE A 241 -11.11 11.21 -21.59
C ILE A 241 -9.61 11.52 -21.43
N ARG A 242 -9.10 12.50 -22.18
CA ARG A 242 -7.71 12.94 -22.10
C ARG A 242 -7.37 13.44 -20.69
N VAL A 243 -8.24 14.28 -20.10
CA VAL A 243 -8.06 14.82 -18.75
C VAL A 243 -8.06 13.70 -17.71
N MET A 244 -9.03 12.80 -17.75
CA MET A 244 -9.08 11.64 -16.87
C MET A 244 -7.82 10.79 -16.96
N TRP A 245 -7.45 10.39 -18.17
CA TRP A 245 -6.30 9.50 -18.40
C TRP A 245 -4.98 10.15 -17.97
N SER A 246 -4.73 11.40 -18.38
CA SER A 246 -3.49 12.11 -18.02
C SER A 246 -3.37 12.35 -16.51
N THR A 247 -4.47 12.66 -15.83
CA THR A 247 -4.50 12.82 -14.37
C THR A 247 -4.23 11.49 -13.68
N ALA A 248 -4.82 10.39 -14.14
CA ALA A 248 -4.57 9.06 -13.60
C ALA A 248 -3.12 8.60 -13.81
N VAL A 249 -2.54 8.87 -14.99
CA VAL A 249 -1.12 8.58 -15.25
C VAL A 249 -0.23 9.39 -14.30
N PHE A 250 -0.55 10.67 -14.07
CA PHE A 250 0.18 11.48 -13.10
C PHE A 250 0.12 10.88 -11.68
N PHE A 251 -1.03 10.41 -11.23
CA PHE A 251 -1.16 9.71 -9.95
C PHE A 251 -0.34 8.42 -9.93
N LYS A 252 -0.43 7.58 -10.97
CA LYS A 252 0.37 6.36 -11.05
C LYS A 252 1.87 6.64 -10.94
N LEU A 253 2.38 7.63 -11.68
CA LEU A 253 3.78 8.04 -11.61
C LEU A 253 4.19 8.47 -10.20
N THR A 254 3.31 9.15 -9.47
CA THR A 254 3.57 9.55 -8.08
C THR A 254 3.70 8.33 -7.18
N TYR A 255 2.80 7.35 -7.28
CA TYR A 255 2.89 6.10 -6.54
C TYR A 255 4.16 5.30 -6.91
N TYR A 256 4.50 5.22 -8.20
CA TYR A 256 5.71 4.52 -8.65
C TYR A 256 6.98 5.14 -8.06
N SER A 257 7.10 6.47 -8.09
CA SER A 257 8.23 7.17 -7.47
C SER A 257 8.32 6.88 -5.97
N CYS A 258 7.20 6.93 -5.23
CA CYS A 258 7.17 6.62 -3.81
C CYS A 258 7.59 5.18 -3.52
N TRP A 259 7.05 4.20 -4.26
CA TRP A 259 7.39 2.78 -4.03
C TRP A 259 8.85 2.45 -4.34
N ILE A 260 9.43 3.06 -5.39
CA ILE A 260 10.84 2.88 -5.70
C ILE A 260 11.72 3.54 -4.63
N LEU A 261 11.31 4.69 -4.08
CA LEU A 261 12.01 5.37 -3.00
C LEU A 261 11.99 4.54 -1.71
N ASP A 262 10.84 3.97 -1.37
CA ASP A 262 10.67 3.06 -0.22
C ASP A 262 11.55 1.81 -0.36
N ASP A 263 11.54 1.21 -1.56
CA ASP A 263 12.36 0.06 -1.89
C ASP A 263 13.86 0.40 -1.77
N ALA A 264 14.26 1.57 -2.26
CA ALA A 264 15.64 2.04 -2.14
C ALA A 264 16.05 2.23 -0.66
N LEU A 265 15.15 2.77 0.17
CA LEU A 265 15.41 2.97 1.60
C LEU A 265 15.57 1.63 2.34
N LEU A 266 14.73 0.65 2.04
CA LEU A 266 14.87 -0.71 2.58
C LEU A 266 16.19 -1.36 2.16
N HIS A 267 16.60 -1.20 0.89
CA HIS A 267 17.90 -1.67 0.42
C HIS A 267 19.06 -0.98 1.13
N ALA A 268 19.00 0.34 1.34
CA ALA A 268 20.02 1.09 2.07
C ALA A 268 20.18 0.58 3.49
N ALA A 269 19.07 0.18 4.15
CA ALA A 269 19.08 -0.42 5.48
C ALA A 269 19.47 -1.91 5.49
N GLY A 270 19.73 -2.51 4.30
CA GLY A 270 20.16 -3.90 4.17
C GLY A 270 19.02 -4.93 4.19
N PHE A 271 17.78 -4.52 3.93
CA PHE A 271 16.60 -5.40 3.85
C PHE A 271 16.21 -5.76 2.40
N GLY A 272 17.12 -5.57 1.44
CA GLY A 272 16.88 -5.84 0.02
C GLY A 272 16.88 -7.34 -0.35
N PRO A 273 16.58 -7.67 -1.64
CA PRO A 273 16.62 -9.04 -2.15
C PRO A 273 18.02 -9.63 -2.04
N GLY A 274 18.10 -10.92 -1.72
CA GLY A 274 19.35 -11.65 -1.48
C GLY A 274 19.61 -11.91 0.00
N PHE A 275 18.74 -11.46 0.89
CA PHE A 275 18.80 -11.77 2.31
C PHE A 275 17.90 -12.97 2.63
N GLY A 276 18.53 -14.12 2.95
CA GLY A 276 17.88 -15.38 3.28
C GLY A 276 18.26 -16.49 2.31
N HIS A 277 18.87 -17.55 2.83
CA HIS A 277 19.40 -18.67 2.05
C HIS A 277 18.35 -19.69 1.58
N SER A 278 17.07 -19.34 1.55
CA SER A 278 16.05 -20.28 1.08
C SER A 278 15.50 -19.89 -0.30
N PRO A 279 15.74 -20.70 -1.35
CA PRO A 279 15.17 -20.50 -2.67
C PRO A 279 13.65 -20.70 -2.73
N SER A 280 13.05 -21.27 -1.68
CA SER A 280 11.64 -21.65 -1.60
C SER A 280 10.76 -20.64 -0.85
N GLU A 281 11.33 -19.64 -0.16
CA GLU A 281 10.56 -18.55 0.40
C GLU A 281 10.32 -17.49 -0.65
N GLU A 282 9.08 -17.12 -0.86
CA GLU A 282 8.62 -16.05 -1.75
C GLU A 282 9.56 -14.84 -1.62
N GLY A 283 10.38 -14.62 -2.66
CA GLY A 283 11.40 -13.58 -2.69
C GLY A 283 10.79 -12.21 -2.39
N TYR A 284 11.62 -11.27 -2.01
CA TYR A 284 11.27 -9.86 -1.94
C TYR A 284 10.62 -9.45 -3.28
N LEU A 285 9.34 -9.12 -3.23
CA LEU A 285 8.61 -8.63 -4.39
C LEU A 285 8.47 -7.11 -4.25
N PRO A 286 8.94 -6.32 -5.21
CA PRO A 286 8.68 -4.89 -5.22
C PRO A 286 7.18 -4.65 -5.26
N ASP A 287 6.71 -3.58 -4.63
CA ASP A 287 5.28 -3.24 -4.60
C ASP A 287 4.70 -2.93 -5.98
N ALA A 288 5.54 -2.54 -6.93
CA ALA A 288 5.14 -2.26 -8.30
C ALA A 288 5.97 -3.04 -9.32
N ASP A 289 5.26 -3.73 -10.19
CA ASP A 289 5.75 -4.21 -11.47
C ASP A 289 5.19 -3.26 -12.55
N ILE A 290 5.87 -2.10 -12.72
CA ILE A 290 5.41 -0.98 -13.56
C ILE A 290 5.14 -1.47 -15.00
N TRP A 291 6.04 -2.32 -15.54
CA TRP A 291 5.87 -2.83 -16.87
C TRP A 291 4.56 -3.61 -17.02
N THR A 292 4.29 -4.54 -16.14
CA THR A 292 3.03 -5.31 -16.15
C THR A 292 1.82 -4.40 -15.95
N LEU A 293 1.89 -3.40 -15.07
CA LEU A 293 0.79 -2.47 -14.82
C LEU A 293 0.42 -1.65 -16.06
N GLU A 294 1.42 -1.19 -16.82
CA GLU A 294 1.17 -0.36 -18.01
C GLU A 294 0.85 -1.17 -19.27
N THR A 295 1.22 -2.45 -19.32
CA THR A 295 1.01 -3.29 -20.50
C THR A 295 -0.12 -4.31 -20.36
N THR A 296 -0.66 -4.51 -19.16
CA THR A 296 -1.73 -5.49 -18.97
C THR A 296 -3.04 -5.08 -19.65
N HIS A 297 -3.67 -6.06 -20.27
CA HIS A 297 -5.00 -5.96 -20.85
C HIS A 297 -6.09 -6.55 -19.93
N ARG A 298 -5.75 -6.81 -18.64
CA ARG A 298 -6.66 -7.41 -17.66
C ARG A 298 -6.70 -6.61 -16.35
N ILE A 299 -7.89 -6.20 -15.94
CA ILE A 299 -8.13 -5.49 -14.67
C ILE A 299 -7.74 -6.39 -13.49
N SER A 300 -8.06 -7.67 -13.54
CA SER A 300 -7.72 -8.64 -12.50
C SER A 300 -6.20 -8.82 -12.31
N LEU A 301 -5.40 -8.73 -13.38
CA LEU A 301 -3.95 -8.77 -13.29
C LEU A 301 -3.38 -7.45 -12.75
N PHE A 302 -3.90 -6.31 -13.23
CA PHE A 302 -3.57 -4.99 -12.67
C PHE A 302 -3.79 -4.97 -11.16
N THR A 303 -4.95 -5.40 -10.69
CA THR A 303 -5.31 -5.44 -9.27
C THR A 303 -4.33 -6.25 -8.42
N ARG A 304 -3.85 -7.37 -8.93
CA ARG A 304 -2.88 -8.23 -8.21
C ARG A 304 -1.46 -7.66 -8.21
N LYS A 305 -1.13 -6.83 -9.21
CA LYS A 305 0.19 -6.24 -9.40
C LYS A 305 0.32 -4.83 -8.83
N TRP A 306 -0.80 -4.15 -8.60
CA TRP A 306 -0.86 -2.87 -7.93
C TRP A 306 -0.67 -3.05 -6.43
N ASN A 307 0.38 -2.46 -5.86
CA ASN A 307 0.73 -2.58 -4.44
C ASN A 307 0.67 -4.05 -3.95
N GLN A 308 1.59 -4.87 -4.47
CA GLN A 308 1.58 -6.32 -4.30
C GLN A 308 1.62 -6.77 -2.84
N SER A 309 2.32 -6.03 -1.97
CA SER A 309 2.41 -6.37 -0.54
C SER A 309 1.05 -6.20 0.13
N THR A 310 0.35 -5.11 -0.16
CA THR A 310 -1.02 -4.87 0.34
C THR A 310 -2.01 -5.88 -0.25
N ALA A 311 -1.93 -6.21 -1.54
CA ALA A 311 -2.81 -7.19 -2.17
C ALA A 311 -2.67 -8.59 -1.51
N ARG A 312 -1.43 -9.01 -1.18
CA ARG A 312 -1.18 -10.27 -0.46
C ARG A 312 -1.71 -10.24 0.98
N TRP A 313 -1.50 -9.11 1.68
CA TRP A 313 -2.03 -8.91 3.02
C TRP A 313 -3.56 -8.97 3.03
N LEU A 314 -4.25 -8.27 2.14
CA LEU A 314 -5.71 -8.32 2.00
C LEU A 314 -6.22 -9.73 1.66
N ARG A 315 -5.51 -10.45 0.80
CA ARG A 315 -5.84 -11.84 0.47
C ARG A 315 -5.80 -12.72 1.71
N ARG A 316 -4.74 -12.60 2.53
CA ARG A 316 -4.57 -13.39 3.75
C ARG A 316 -5.57 -12.99 4.83
N LEU A 317 -5.80 -11.69 5.02
CA LEU A 317 -6.64 -11.18 6.12
C LEU A 317 -8.13 -11.37 5.85
N VAL A 318 -8.59 -11.10 4.63
CA VAL A 318 -10.02 -11.01 4.28
C VAL A 318 -10.41 -12.03 3.23
N PHE A 319 -9.75 -12.04 2.06
CA PHE A 319 -10.20 -12.81 0.91
C PHE A 319 -10.28 -14.34 1.17
N GLN A 320 -9.27 -14.91 1.84
CA GLN A 320 -9.23 -16.35 2.15
C GLN A 320 -10.29 -16.79 3.18
N HIS A 321 -10.79 -15.84 3.97
CA HIS A 321 -11.81 -16.08 4.99
C HIS A 321 -13.19 -15.57 4.56
N GLY A 322 -13.29 -14.93 3.39
CA GLY A 322 -14.53 -14.44 2.81
C GLY A 322 -15.43 -15.60 2.38
N GLY A 323 -16.69 -15.57 2.82
CA GLY A 323 -17.67 -16.60 2.47
C GLY A 323 -18.10 -16.51 1.00
N THR A 324 -19.37 -16.21 0.76
CA THR A 324 -19.99 -16.19 -0.58
C THR A 324 -19.47 -15.10 -1.52
N TRP A 325 -18.97 -13.96 -0.97
CA TRP A 325 -18.57 -12.79 -1.74
C TRP A 325 -17.17 -12.29 -1.36
N PRO A 326 -16.10 -13.10 -1.48
CA PRO A 326 -14.78 -12.76 -0.94
C PRO A 326 -14.18 -11.51 -1.59
N LEU A 327 -14.43 -11.31 -2.89
CA LEU A 327 -13.93 -10.14 -3.61
C LEU A 327 -14.58 -8.85 -3.10
N LEU A 328 -15.92 -8.83 -3.02
CA LEU A 328 -16.67 -7.68 -2.53
C LEU A 328 -16.30 -7.33 -1.08
N GLN A 329 -16.18 -8.33 -0.21
CA GLN A 329 -15.76 -8.15 1.18
C GLN A 329 -14.36 -7.56 1.29
N THR A 330 -13.43 -8.00 0.42
CA THR A 330 -12.05 -7.48 0.40
C THR A 330 -12.02 -6.00 0.00
N PHE A 331 -12.79 -5.62 -1.03
CA PHE A 331 -12.82 -4.23 -1.46
C PHE A 331 -13.62 -3.32 -0.51
N ALA A 332 -14.69 -3.82 0.10
CA ALA A 332 -15.41 -3.11 1.15
C ALA A 332 -14.52 -2.87 2.38
N PHE A 333 -13.73 -3.87 2.78
CA PHE A 333 -12.73 -3.72 3.83
C PHE A 333 -11.65 -2.69 3.42
N SER A 334 -11.20 -2.71 2.17
CA SER A 334 -10.24 -1.72 1.66
C SER A 334 -10.80 -0.30 1.77
N ALA A 335 -12.07 -0.07 1.42
CA ALA A 335 -12.71 1.22 1.59
C ALA A 335 -12.73 1.67 3.06
N TRP A 336 -13.04 0.75 3.98
CA TRP A 336 -13.02 1.04 5.41
C TRP A 336 -11.61 1.36 5.91
N TRP A 337 -10.63 0.56 5.52
CA TRP A 337 -9.23 0.76 5.89
C TRP A 337 -8.68 2.10 5.36
N HIS A 338 -9.14 2.57 4.19
CA HIS A 338 -8.75 3.86 3.60
C HIS A 338 -9.48 5.07 4.21
N GLY A 339 -10.58 4.89 4.98
CA GLY A 339 -11.23 5.95 5.73
C GLY A 339 -12.66 6.29 5.31
N LEU A 340 -13.29 5.53 4.41
CA LEU A 340 -14.70 5.66 4.03
C LEU A 340 -15.11 7.01 3.41
N HIS A 341 -14.19 7.73 2.75
CA HIS A 341 -14.60 8.86 1.93
C HIS A 341 -15.55 8.39 0.80
N PRO A 342 -16.52 9.23 0.38
CA PRO A 342 -17.49 8.82 -0.64
C PRO A 342 -16.88 8.24 -1.90
N GLY A 343 -15.80 8.86 -2.39
CA GLY A 343 -15.06 8.37 -3.56
C GLY A 343 -14.33 7.07 -3.31
N GLN A 344 -13.79 6.84 -2.12
CA GLN A 344 -13.15 5.58 -1.75
C GLN A 344 -14.17 4.43 -1.72
N VAL A 345 -15.34 4.65 -1.09
CA VAL A 345 -16.40 3.64 -1.06
C VAL A 345 -16.85 3.30 -2.47
N PHE A 346 -17.18 4.31 -3.27
CA PHE A 346 -17.62 4.12 -4.66
C PHE A 346 -16.52 3.47 -5.50
N GLY A 347 -15.29 3.99 -5.45
CA GLY A 347 -14.17 3.55 -6.27
C GLY A 347 -13.77 2.11 -5.98
N PHE A 348 -13.67 1.70 -4.72
CA PHE A 348 -13.34 0.32 -4.35
C PHE A 348 -14.47 -0.66 -4.69
N LEU A 349 -15.74 -0.30 -4.50
CA LEU A 349 -16.85 -1.14 -4.92
C LEU A 349 -16.95 -1.27 -6.44
N CYS A 350 -16.73 -0.17 -7.17
CA CYS A 350 -16.60 -0.19 -8.63
C CYS A 350 -15.44 -1.11 -9.06
N TRP A 351 -14.30 -1.03 -8.37
CA TRP A 351 -13.15 -1.88 -8.67
C TRP A 351 -13.47 -3.37 -8.50
N ALA A 352 -14.15 -3.75 -7.41
CA ALA A 352 -14.61 -5.13 -7.20
C ALA A 352 -15.48 -5.62 -8.37
N LEU A 353 -16.45 -4.80 -8.77
CA LEU A 353 -17.36 -5.11 -9.87
C LEU A 353 -16.61 -5.26 -11.21
N MET A 354 -15.64 -4.38 -11.48
CA MET A 354 -14.84 -4.44 -12.70
C MET A 354 -13.92 -5.67 -12.74
N VAL A 355 -13.34 -6.08 -11.62
CA VAL A 355 -12.56 -7.33 -11.54
C VAL A 355 -13.43 -8.56 -11.81
N GLU A 356 -14.64 -8.59 -11.27
CA GLU A 356 -15.58 -9.70 -11.53
C GLU A 356 -16.01 -9.75 -13.00
N ALA A 357 -16.33 -8.56 -13.57
CA ALA A 357 -16.64 -8.43 -15.00
C ALA A 357 -15.46 -8.87 -15.89
N ASP A 358 -14.23 -8.49 -15.54
CA ASP A 358 -13.01 -8.88 -16.26
C ASP A 358 -12.85 -10.40 -16.34
N TYR A 359 -13.07 -11.12 -15.26
CA TYR A 359 -13.03 -12.60 -15.27
C TYR A 359 -14.06 -13.17 -16.23
N LEU A 360 -15.31 -12.70 -16.19
CA LEU A 360 -16.39 -13.22 -17.02
C LEU A 360 -16.17 -12.92 -18.50
N ILE A 361 -15.78 -11.67 -18.83
CA ILE A 361 -15.56 -11.24 -20.21
C ILE A 361 -14.41 -12.04 -20.85
N HIS A 362 -13.26 -12.16 -20.17
CA HIS A 362 -12.11 -12.87 -20.74
C HIS A 362 -12.36 -14.38 -20.85
N THR A 363 -13.10 -14.99 -19.93
CA THR A 363 -13.48 -16.39 -20.04
C THR A 363 -14.41 -16.60 -21.24
N SER A 364 -15.36 -15.72 -21.46
CA SER A 364 -16.30 -15.81 -22.58
C SER A 364 -15.65 -15.49 -23.93
N ALA A 365 -14.77 -14.48 -23.97
CA ALA A 365 -14.09 -14.08 -25.20
C ALA A 365 -13.17 -15.16 -25.78
N GLY A 366 -12.55 -15.98 -24.92
CA GLY A 366 -11.70 -17.09 -25.34
C GLY A 366 -12.43 -18.13 -26.22
N LEU A 367 -13.76 -18.19 -26.15
CA LEU A 367 -14.59 -19.06 -26.99
C LEU A 367 -14.75 -18.56 -28.42
N PHE A 368 -14.59 -17.26 -28.68
CA PHE A 368 -14.89 -16.63 -29.95
C PHE A 368 -13.63 -16.23 -30.75
N ILE A 369 -12.49 -16.07 -30.08
CA ILE A 369 -11.26 -15.60 -30.70
C ILE A 369 -10.49 -16.79 -31.26
N ARG A 370 -10.55 -17.00 -32.59
CA ARG A 370 -9.93 -18.14 -33.26
C ARG A 370 -8.72 -17.78 -34.13
N SER A 371 -8.60 -16.53 -34.60
CA SER A 371 -7.51 -16.10 -35.47
C SER A 371 -6.54 -15.18 -34.79
N TRP A 372 -5.26 -15.17 -35.21
CA TRP A 372 -4.22 -14.33 -34.63
C TRP A 372 -4.53 -12.83 -34.76
N PRO A 373 -5.05 -12.29 -35.88
CA PRO A 373 -5.41 -10.88 -35.97
C PRO A 373 -6.51 -10.48 -34.98
N MET A 374 -7.54 -11.36 -34.81
CA MET A 374 -8.60 -11.13 -33.82
C MET A 374 -8.06 -11.11 -32.39
N HIS A 375 -7.09 -11.98 -32.09
CA HIS A 375 -6.44 -12.00 -30.79
C HIS A 375 -5.65 -10.70 -30.52
N LEU A 376 -4.92 -10.19 -31.52
CA LEU A 376 -4.18 -8.94 -31.40
C LEU A 376 -5.12 -7.75 -31.18
N LEU A 377 -6.17 -7.64 -32.03
CA LEU A 377 -7.19 -6.59 -31.90
C LEU A 377 -7.88 -6.65 -30.51
N TYR A 378 -8.28 -7.83 -30.08
CA TYR A 378 -8.88 -8.03 -28.77
C TYR A 378 -7.96 -7.55 -27.64
N ARG A 379 -6.68 -7.93 -27.66
CA ARG A 379 -5.70 -7.48 -26.66
C ARG A 379 -5.51 -5.97 -26.67
N ALA A 380 -5.45 -5.35 -27.82
CA ALA A 380 -5.31 -3.91 -27.95
C ALA A 380 -6.55 -3.17 -27.37
N LEU A 381 -7.75 -3.61 -27.76
CA LEU A 381 -9.00 -3.02 -27.26
C LEU A 381 -9.17 -3.21 -25.75
N THR A 382 -8.92 -4.41 -25.26
CA THR A 382 -9.04 -4.68 -23.81
C THR A 382 -7.95 -3.99 -23.02
N TRP A 383 -6.73 -3.81 -23.56
CA TRP A 383 -5.70 -2.99 -22.94
C TRP A 383 -6.14 -1.53 -22.79
N ALA A 384 -6.58 -0.90 -23.89
CA ALA A 384 -7.04 0.48 -23.85
C ALA A 384 -8.20 0.66 -22.85
N HIS A 385 -9.18 -0.24 -22.90
CA HIS A 385 -10.33 -0.21 -21.99
C HIS A 385 -9.93 -0.43 -20.52
N THR A 386 -9.00 -1.36 -20.25
CA THR A 386 -8.44 -1.59 -18.90
C THR A 386 -7.79 -0.33 -18.36
N GLN A 387 -6.94 0.35 -19.15
CA GLN A 387 -6.27 1.58 -18.71
C GLN A 387 -7.27 2.70 -18.42
N LEU A 388 -8.35 2.83 -19.21
CA LEU A 388 -9.39 3.83 -19.00
C LEU A 388 -10.28 3.53 -17.78
N ILE A 389 -10.65 2.27 -17.54
CA ILE A 389 -11.37 1.86 -16.32
C ILE A 389 -10.52 2.11 -15.08
N ILE A 390 -9.24 1.75 -15.11
CA ILE A 390 -8.33 2.01 -13.97
C ILE A 390 -8.19 3.51 -13.75
N ALA A 391 -8.08 4.31 -14.80
CA ALA A 391 -8.06 5.77 -14.68
C ALA A 391 -9.33 6.31 -14.01
N TYR A 392 -10.49 5.83 -14.41
CA TYR A 392 -11.78 6.20 -13.81
C TYR A 392 -11.84 5.84 -12.32
N ILE A 393 -11.43 4.60 -11.97
CA ILE A 393 -11.42 4.13 -10.58
C ILE A 393 -10.46 4.96 -9.72
N MET A 394 -9.27 5.28 -10.22
CA MET A 394 -8.30 6.10 -9.50
C MET A 394 -8.82 7.49 -9.20
N LEU A 395 -9.45 8.15 -10.18
CA LEU A 395 -10.07 9.45 -9.95
C LEU A 395 -11.23 9.35 -8.95
N ALA A 396 -12.01 8.27 -9.03
CA ALA A 396 -13.10 8.04 -8.08
C ALA A 396 -12.57 7.91 -6.65
N VAL A 397 -11.54 7.07 -6.43
CA VAL A 397 -10.93 6.87 -5.09
C VAL A 397 -10.35 8.15 -4.51
N GLU A 398 -9.80 9.02 -5.35
CA GLU A 398 -9.24 10.33 -4.95
C GLU A 398 -10.31 11.41 -4.70
N ALA A 399 -11.57 11.18 -5.12
CA ALA A 399 -12.65 12.11 -4.90
C ALA A 399 -13.09 12.12 -3.43
N ARG A 400 -12.76 13.19 -2.71
CA ARG A 400 -13.09 13.33 -1.28
C ARG A 400 -14.53 13.80 -1.04
N SER A 401 -15.12 14.56 -1.98
CA SER A 401 -16.45 15.12 -1.86
C SER A 401 -17.45 14.44 -2.79
N LEU A 402 -18.72 14.42 -2.38
CA LEU A 402 -19.83 13.95 -3.22
C LEU A 402 -19.96 14.76 -4.52
N SER A 403 -19.69 16.07 -4.48
CA SER A 403 -19.72 16.92 -5.68
C SER A 403 -18.66 16.54 -6.70
N SER A 404 -17.41 16.24 -6.26
CA SER A 404 -16.36 15.78 -7.15
C SER A 404 -16.67 14.39 -7.73
N LEU A 405 -17.25 13.51 -6.93
CA LEU A 405 -17.69 12.19 -7.38
C LEU A 405 -18.85 12.30 -8.39
N TRP A 406 -19.83 13.15 -8.10
CA TRP A 406 -20.95 13.42 -9.00
C TRP A 406 -20.49 13.94 -10.36
N LEU A 407 -19.52 14.86 -10.36
CA LEU A 407 -18.94 15.39 -11.59
C LEU A 407 -18.29 14.27 -12.44
N LEU A 408 -17.55 13.37 -11.81
CA LEU A 408 -16.96 12.21 -12.47
C LEU A 408 -18.03 11.27 -13.03
N CYS A 409 -19.07 10.96 -12.24
CA CYS A 409 -20.15 10.06 -12.65
C CYS A 409 -20.99 10.62 -13.81
N ASN A 410 -21.18 11.94 -13.88
CA ASN A 410 -21.89 12.58 -14.97
C ASN A 410 -21.03 12.85 -16.21
N SER A 411 -19.72 12.67 -16.12
CA SER A 411 -18.85 12.81 -17.28
C SER A 411 -19.03 11.65 -18.27
N CYS A 412 -18.67 11.90 -19.53
CA CYS A 412 -18.65 10.84 -20.57
C CYS A 412 -17.74 9.66 -20.22
N ASN A 413 -16.84 9.83 -19.25
CA ASN A 413 -15.91 8.79 -18.77
C ASN A 413 -16.64 7.61 -18.13
N SER A 414 -17.85 7.80 -17.61
CA SER A 414 -18.66 6.73 -17.02
C SER A 414 -19.06 5.64 -18.03
N VAL A 415 -18.95 5.90 -19.32
CA VAL A 415 -19.20 4.88 -20.36
C VAL A 415 -18.30 3.66 -20.19
N PHE A 416 -17.05 3.85 -19.75
CA PHE A 416 -16.08 2.74 -19.64
C PHE A 416 -16.49 1.68 -18.62
N PRO A 417 -16.75 2.01 -17.33
CA PRO A 417 -17.26 1.03 -16.39
C PRO A 417 -18.65 0.52 -16.76
N LEU A 418 -19.53 1.35 -17.35
CA LEU A 418 -20.88 0.94 -17.76
C LEU A 418 -20.85 -0.14 -18.86
N VAL A 419 -19.96 -0.05 -19.84
CA VAL A 419 -19.79 -1.10 -20.87
C VAL A 419 -19.45 -2.45 -20.22
N TYR A 420 -18.54 -2.49 -19.24
CA TYR A 420 -18.23 -3.72 -18.52
C TYR A 420 -19.39 -4.24 -17.68
N CYS A 421 -20.18 -3.36 -17.06
CA CYS A 421 -21.40 -3.73 -16.35
C CYS A 421 -22.43 -4.37 -17.29
N ILE A 422 -22.66 -3.77 -18.46
CA ILE A 422 -23.58 -4.29 -19.47
C ILE A 422 -23.09 -5.66 -19.98
N LEU A 423 -21.82 -5.77 -20.34
CA LEU A 423 -21.24 -7.05 -20.79
C LEU A 423 -21.35 -8.13 -19.71
N ARG A 424 -21.06 -7.80 -18.44
CA ARG A 424 -21.23 -8.73 -17.32
C ARG A 424 -22.68 -9.21 -17.21
N PHE A 425 -23.66 -8.28 -17.33
CA PHE A 425 -25.08 -8.63 -17.25
C PHE A 425 -25.52 -9.56 -18.40
N LEU A 426 -25.12 -9.24 -19.64
CA LEU A 426 -25.47 -10.05 -20.82
C LEU A 426 -24.83 -11.45 -20.77
N LEU A 427 -23.56 -11.54 -20.39
CA LEU A 427 -22.83 -12.80 -20.31
C LEU A 427 -23.25 -13.62 -19.09
N GLY A 428 -23.65 -13.00 -17.98
CA GLY A 428 -24.14 -13.66 -16.78
C GLY A 428 -25.48 -14.37 -17.02
N LYS A 429 -26.41 -13.74 -17.75
CA LYS A 429 -27.68 -14.36 -18.15
C LYS A 429 -27.47 -15.60 -19.03
N ARG A 430 -26.47 -15.58 -19.92
CA ARG A 430 -26.18 -16.70 -20.81
C ARG A 430 -25.69 -17.97 -20.06
N LYS A 431 -25.00 -17.78 -18.94
CA LYS A 431 -24.56 -18.90 -18.08
C LYS A 431 -25.70 -19.57 -17.33
N GLN A 432 -26.76 -18.82 -16.97
CA GLN A 432 -27.95 -19.35 -16.28
C GLN A 432 -28.90 -20.10 -17.23
N THR A 433 -28.87 -19.82 -18.53
CA THR A 433 -29.70 -20.49 -19.54
C THR A 433 -29.09 -21.78 -20.06
N PHE A 434 -27.85 -22.11 -19.73
CA PHE A 434 -27.14 -23.34 -20.13
C PHE A 434 -26.86 -24.31 -18.96
N ASN A 435 -27.32 -23.98 -17.75
CA ASN A 435 -27.43 -24.91 -16.59
C ASN A 435 -28.88 -25.22 -16.32
#